data_fc18a231a51772e930907205c6ee0735
#
_entry.id   fc18a231a51772e930907205c6ee0735
#
_cell.length_a   1.000
_cell.length_b   1.000
_cell.length_c   1.000
_cell.angle_alpha   90.00
_cell.angle_beta   90.00
_cell.angle_gamma   90.00
#
_symmetry.space_group_name_H-M   'P 1'
#
loop_
_entity.id
_entity.type
_entity.pdbx_description
1 polymer ?
#
loop_
_entity_poly.entity_id
_entity_poly.type
_entity_poly.pdbx_seq_one_letter_code
_entity_poly.pdbx_strand_id
1 'polypeptide(L)'
;MQQTDILVIGSGIAGLTYALKMADQFPDKKVLVMTKAAADETNTKYAQGGIAVVNDWENDSFEKHIEDTLIAGDGLCNEEVVEIVVKEGPERVNEIIDWGARFDKEKDGDYKRGMEGGHSESRILHYKDVTGKEMERALIDAVKKQKNIEFIQHCFVVDIITQHHLGYLVNKSTPDVECFGVYLSLIHI
;
A
#
# COMPACT_ATOMS: atom_id res chain seq x y z
N MET A 1 -25.70 -13.73 -3.41
CA MET A 1 -24.31 -14.05 -3.07
C MET A 1 -23.47 -13.63 -4.26
N GLN A 2 -22.45 -12.79 -4.06
CA GLN A 2 -21.53 -12.39 -5.12
C GLN A 2 -20.28 -13.27 -5.05
N GLN A 3 -19.74 -13.68 -6.19
CA GLN A 3 -18.53 -14.49 -6.28
C GLN A 3 -17.40 -13.66 -6.91
N THR A 4 -16.20 -13.82 -6.42
CA THR A 4 -14.98 -13.25 -6.97
C THR A 4 -13.83 -14.25 -6.77
N ASP A 5 -12.79 -14.16 -7.59
CA ASP A 5 -11.60 -15.00 -7.43
C ASP A 5 -10.67 -14.45 -6.33
N ILE A 6 -10.56 -13.12 -6.26
CA ILE A 6 -9.69 -12.43 -5.30
C ILE A 6 -10.51 -11.33 -4.62
N LEU A 7 -10.50 -11.32 -3.29
CA LEU A 7 -11.12 -10.28 -2.48
C LEU A 7 -10.06 -9.47 -1.74
N VAL A 8 -10.10 -8.15 -1.93
CA VAL A 8 -9.25 -7.18 -1.23
C VAL A 8 -10.10 -6.35 -0.29
N ILE A 9 -9.76 -6.34 0.99
CA ILE A 9 -10.47 -5.58 2.02
C ILE A 9 -9.65 -4.37 2.40
N GLY A 10 -10.16 -3.19 2.05
CA GLY A 10 -9.52 -1.90 2.28
C GLY A 10 -8.94 -1.29 1.00
N SER A 11 -9.08 0.03 0.88
CA SER A 11 -8.68 0.82 -0.29
C SER A 11 -7.47 1.72 -0.04
N GLY A 12 -6.73 1.51 1.04
CA GLY A 12 -5.46 2.19 1.25
C GLY A 12 -4.36 1.66 0.32
N ILE A 13 -3.17 2.27 0.39
CA ILE A 13 -2.03 1.95 -0.49
C ILE A 13 -1.76 0.46 -0.62
N ALA A 14 -1.77 -0.31 0.47
CA ALA A 14 -1.50 -1.74 0.44
C ALA A 14 -2.56 -2.53 -0.35
N GLY A 15 -3.85 -2.23 -0.11
CA GLY A 15 -4.96 -2.91 -0.80
C GLY A 15 -5.00 -2.60 -2.28
N LEU A 16 -4.87 -1.32 -2.66
CA LEU A 16 -4.89 -0.91 -4.07
C LEU A 16 -3.67 -1.43 -4.84
N THR A 17 -2.47 -1.39 -4.23
CA THR A 17 -1.26 -1.96 -4.82
C THR A 17 -1.41 -3.47 -5.06
N TYR A 18 -1.92 -4.20 -4.07
CA TYR A 18 -2.17 -5.63 -4.21
C TYR A 18 -3.19 -5.91 -5.32
N ALA A 19 -4.30 -5.17 -5.35
CA ALA A 19 -5.33 -5.33 -6.37
C ALA A 19 -4.79 -5.11 -7.79
N LEU A 20 -3.98 -4.06 -8.00
CA LEU A 20 -3.35 -3.77 -9.30
C LEU A 20 -2.41 -4.89 -9.73
N LYS A 21 -1.51 -5.35 -8.83
CA LYS A 21 -0.58 -6.44 -9.12
C LYS A 21 -1.30 -7.75 -9.44
N MET A 22 -2.35 -8.08 -8.69
CA MET A 22 -3.14 -9.28 -8.95
C MET A 22 -3.91 -9.20 -10.28
N ALA A 23 -4.45 -8.04 -10.60
CA ALA A 23 -5.17 -7.84 -11.86
C ALA A 23 -4.25 -7.98 -13.09
N ASP A 24 -3.02 -7.48 -12.98
CA ASP A 24 -2.02 -7.60 -14.06
C ASP A 24 -1.48 -9.04 -14.19
N GLN A 25 -1.21 -9.69 -13.05
CA GLN A 25 -0.69 -11.05 -13.04
C GLN A 25 -1.73 -12.09 -13.46
N PHE A 26 -3.00 -11.86 -13.18
CA PHE A 26 -4.11 -12.78 -13.45
C PHE A 26 -5.25 -12.06 -14.19
N PRO A 27 -5.06 -11.73 -15.48
CA PRO A 27 -6.01 -10.92 -16.24
C PRO A 27 -7.39 -11.56 -16.41
N ASP A 28 -7.46 -12.88 -16.31
CA ASP A 28 -8.72 -13.65 -16.41
C ASP A 28 -9.45 -13.79 -15.06
N LYS A 29 -8.83 -13.34 -13.97
CA LYS A 29 -9.40 -13.40 -12.62
C LYS A 29 -10.11 -12.13 -12.24
N LYS A 30 -11.23 -12.28 -11.56
CA LYS A 30 -12.01 -11.15 -11.03
C LYS A 30 -11.47 -10.74 -9.67
N VAL A 31 -11.00 -9.49 -9.57
CA VAL A 31 -10.57 -8.86 -8.31
C VAL A 31 -11.70 -7.96 -7.80
N LEU A 32 -12.08 -8.13 -6.55
CA LEU A 32 -13.07 -7.29 -5.88
C LEU A 32 -12.41 -6.53 -4.74
N VAL A 33 -12.42 -5.20 -4.82
CA VAL A 33 -11.95 -4.33 -3.73
C VAL A 33 -13.15 -3.82 -2.95
N MET A 34 -13.15 -4.00 -1.63
CA MET A 34 -14.22 -3.54 -0.74
C MET A 34 -13.68 -2.55 0.27
N THR A 35 -14.43 -1.46 0.53
CA THR A 35 -14.07 -0.48 1.55
C THR A 35 -15.30 0.00 2.34
N LYS A 36 -15.08 0.26 3.63
CA LYS A 36 -16.15 0.67 4.56
C LYS A 36 -16.70 2.08 4.30
N ALA A 37 -15.92 2.93 3.65
CA ALA A 37 -16.27 4.33 3.37
C ALA A 37 -16.10 4.63 1.87
N ALA A 38 -15.96 5.89 1.50
CA ALA A 38 -15.57 6.28 0.14
C ALA A 38 -14.18 5.71 -0.21
N ALA A 39 -13.93 5.49 -1.49
CA ALA A 39 -12.71 4.86 -1.98
C ALA A 39 -11.42 5.53 -1.48
N ASP A 40 -11.45 6.86 -1.40
CA ASP A 40 -10.32 7.70 -0.98
C ASP A 40 -10.33 8.05 0.52
N GLU A 41 -11.24 7.48 1.31
CA GLU A 41 -11.29 7.71 2.76
C GLU A 41 -10.37 6.73 3.48
N THR A 42 -9.08 7.04 3.50
CA THR A 42 -8.01 6.15 3.97
C THR A 42 -6.94 6.90 4.75
N ASN A 43 -6.18 6.20 5.59
CA ASN A 43 -5.00 6.76 6.25
C ASN A 43 -3.94 7.22 5.23
N THR A 44 -3.86 6.58 4.07
CA THR A 44 -2.96 6.98 2.98
C THR A 44 -3.26 8.41 2.52
N LYS A 45 -4.53 8.76 2.31
CA LYS A 45 -4.95 10.11 1.91
C LYS A 45 -4.50 11.20 2.89
N TYR A 46 -4.45 10.89 4.18
CA TYR A 46 -4.12 11.85 5.23
C TYR A 46 -2.63 11.91 5.57
N ALA A 47 -1.81 11.08 4.96
CA ALA A 47 -0.36 11.15 5.13
C ALA A 47 0.19 12.43 4.46
N GLN A 48 0.79 13.31 5.26
CA GLN A 48 1.28 14.63 4.81
C GLN A 48 2.76 14.62 4.43
N GLY A 49 3.57 13.80 5.12
CA GLY A 49 5.00 13.68 4.86
C GLY A 49 5.31 13.20 3.44
N GLY A 50 6.56 12.87 3.20
CA GLY A 50 7.02 12.30 1.95
C GLY A 50 7.27 10.80 2.06
N ILE A 51 7.93 10.26 1.04
CA ILE A 51 8.43 8.90 1.00
C ILE A 51 9.96 8.97 1.09
N ALA A 52 10.53 8.35 2.13
CA ALA A 52 11.97 8.18 2.24
C ALA A 52 12.42 7.07 1.27
N VAL A 53 13.27 7.41 0.32
CA VAL A 53 13.79 6.45 -0.66
C VAL A 53 15.14 6.89 -1.21
N VAL A 54 16.07 5.96 -1.33
CA VAL A 54 17.35 6.22 -1.98
C VAL A 54 17.13 6.37 -3.49
N ASN A 55 17.32 7.58 -3.99
CA ASN A 55 17.18 7.92 -5.41
C ASN A 55 18.24 8.91 -5.89
N ASP A 56 19.22 9.23 -5.04
CA ASP A 56 20.42 10.02 -5.34
C ASP A 56 21.66 9.19 -5.02
N TRP A 57 22.07 8.35 -5.96
CA TRP A 57 23.16 7.40 -5.77
C TRP A 57 24.55 8.04 -5.69
N GLU A 58 24.68 9.33 -5.96
CA GLU A 58 25.94 10.07 -5.79
C GLU A 58 26.18 10.44 -4.33
N ASN A 59 25.11 10.80 -3.61
CA ASN A 59 25.19 11.33 -2.26
C ASN A 59 24.63 10.37 -1.20
N ASP A 60 23.71 9.46 -1.57
CA ASP A 60 23.00 8.57 -0.66
C ASP A 60 23.23 7.08 -1.00
N SER A 61 22.96 6.20 -0.02
CA SER A 61 23.05 4.75 -0.18
C SER A 61 22.06 4.02 0.68
N PHE A 62 21.86 2.73 0.40
CA PHE A 62 21.05 1.86 1.25
C PHE A 62 21.60 1.77 2.67
N GLU A 63 22.92 1.68 2.81
CA GLU A 63 23.59 1.58 4.11
C GLU A 63 23.30 2.80 4.99
N LYS A 64 23.43 4.01 4.43
CA LYS A 64 23.08 5.25 5.14
C LYS A 64 21.62 5.29 5.57
N HIS A 65 20.70 4.89 4.68
CA HIS A 65 19.27 4.88 4.98
C HIS A 65 18.91 3.85 6.04
N ILE A 66 19.53 2.65 5.99
CA ILE A 66 19.36 1.60 7.01
C ILE A 66 19.88 2.10 8.36
N GLU A 67 21.09 2.65 8.41
CA GLU A 67 21.69 3.18 9.63
C GLU A 67 20.83 4.27 10.27
N ASP A 68 20.40 5.26 9.48
CA ASP A 68 19.50 6.33 9.95
C ASP A 68 18.22 5.76 10.56
N THR A 69 17.63 4.74 9.91
CA THR A 69 16.39 4.10 10.37
C THR A 69 16.61 3.35 11.69
N LEU A 70 17.72 2.63 11.82
CA LEU A 70 18.05 1.88 13.05
C LEU A 70 18.33 2.83 14.21
N ILE A 71 19.06 3.94 13.97
CA ILE A 71 19.31 4.96 14.98
C ILE A 71 18.01 5.61 15.44
N ALA A 72 17.14 6.03 14.51
CA ALA A 72 15.86 6.63 14.85
C ALA A 72 14.92 5.66 15.57
N GLY A 73 15.02 4.38 15.30
CA GLY A 73 14.24 3.33 15.91
C GLY A 73 14.67 2.92 17.33
N ASP A 74 15.81 3.39 17.81
CA ASP A 74 16.31 3.23 19.18
C ASP A 74 16.22 1.77 19.71
N GLY A 75 16.64 0.81 18.88
CA GLY A 75 16.66 -0.61 19.21
C GLY A 75 15.29 -1.33 19.08
N LEU A 76 14.24 -0.67 18.62
CA LEU A 76 12.92 -1.28 18.41
C LEU A 76 12.74 -1.87 16.99
N CYS A 77 13.69 -1.60 16.08
CA CYS A 77 13.62 -2.09 14.71
C CYS A 77 13.93 -3.60 14.60
N ASN A 78 13.25 -4.25 13.66
CA ASN A 78 13.73 -5.51 13.12
C ASN A 78 14.66 -5.18 11.94
N GLU A 79 15.96 -5.40 12.10
CA GLU A 79 17.00 -5.02 11.12
C GLU A 79 16.77 -5.67 9.75
N GLU A 80 16.41 -6.95 9.72
CA GLU A 80 16.12 -7.68 8.48
C GLU A 80 14.96 -7.04 7.70
N VAL A 81 13.90 -6.61 8.41
CA VAL A 81 12.75 -5.93 7.79
C VAL A 81 13.15 -4.54 7.30
N VAL A 82 13.97 -3.81 8.05
CA VAL A 82 14.48 -2.50 7.62
C VAL A 82 15.27 -2.64 6.31
N GLU A 83 16.16 -3.62 6.21
CA GLU A 83 16.90 -3.90 4.98
C GLU A 83 15.99 -4.17 3.79
N ILE A 84 14.97 -5.01 3.96
CA ILE A 84 14.00 -5.33 2.89
C ILE A 84 13.30 -4.05 2.43
N VAL A 85 12.74 -3.28 3.36
CA VAL A 85 11.98 -2.06 3.04
C VAL A 85 12.84 -1.02 2.34
N VAL A 86 14.06 -0.79 2.81
CA VAL A 86 14.97 0.21 2.23
C VAL A 86 15.45 -0.22 0.84
N LYS A 87 15.85 -1.49 0.67
CA LYS A 87 16.37 -1.99 -0.60
C LYS A 87 15.29 -2.11 -1.69
N GLU A 88 14.06 -2.47 -1.31
CA GLU A 88 12.94 -2.51 -2.27
C GLU A 88 12.33 -1.13 -2.56
N GLY A 89 12.57 -0.14 -1.69
CA GLY A 89 11.97 1.19 -1.77
C GLY A 89 11.99 1.84 -3.16
N PRO A 90 13.14 1.91 -3.85
CA PRO A 90 13.21 2.54 -5.18
C PRO A 90 12.30 1.89 -6.22
N GLU A 91 12.23 0.55 -6.24
CA GLU A 91 11.36 -0.17 -7.15
C GLU A 91 9.89 0.09 -6.83
N ARG A 92 9.51 0.06 -5.54
CA ARG A 92 8.12 0.30 -5.13
C ARG A 92 7.66 1.72 -5.43
N VAL A 93 8.54 2.71 -5.28
CA VAL A 93 8.24 4.11 -5.64
C VAL A 93 8.07 4.27 -7.15
N ASN A 94 8.92 3.64 -7.95
CA ASN A 94 8.77 3.65 -9.41
C ASN A 94 7.44 3.04 -9.86
N GLU A 95 6.99 1.94 -9.26
CA GLU A 95 5.67 1.36 -9.54
C GLU A 95 4.54 2.38 -9.33
N ILE A 96 4.57 3.14 -8.22
CA ILE A 96 3.55 4.16 -7.93
C ILE A 96 3.62 5.31 -8.95
N ILE A 97 4.81 5.68 -9.40
CA ILE A 97 5.03 6.68 -10.46
C ILE A 97 4.44 6.16 -11.78
N ASP A 98 4.68 4.92 -12.14
CA ASP A 98 4.16 4.29 -13.36
C ASP A 98 2.63 4.21 -13.35
N TRP A 99 2.02 4.05 -12.18
CA TRP A 99 0.57 4.15 -12.00
C TRP A 99 0.05 5.59 -12.01
N GLY A 100 0.92 6.59 -12.14
CA GLY A 100 0.58 7.99 -12.39
C GLY A 100 0.67 8.92 -11.18
N ALA A 101 1.37 8.54 -10.12
CA ALA A 101 1.69 9.44 -9.02
C ALA A 101 2.73 10.47 -9.45
N ARG A 102 2.57 11.69 -8.96
CA ARG A 102 3.45 12.81 -9.25
C ARG A 102 4.18 13.23 -7.99
N PHE A 103 5.45 13.52 -8.15
CA PHE A 103 6.27 14.13 -7.11
C PHE A 103 6.80 15.47 -7.60
N ASP A 104 7.10 16.37 -6.68
CA ASP A 104 7.64 17.68 -7.01
C ASP A 104 9.02 17.55 -7.66
N LYS A 105 9.28 18.42 -8.64
CA LYS A 105 10.51 18.41 -9.43
C LYS A 105 11.22 19.75 -9.36
N GLU A 106 12.52 19.72 -9.48
CA GLU A 106 13.36 20.88 -9.70
C GLU A 106 13.24 21.40 -11.14
N LYS A 107 13.84 22.55 -11.43
CA LYS A 107 13.76 23.18 -12.76
C LYS A 107 14.44 22.38 -13.87
N ASP A 108 15.41 21.56 -13.53
CA ASP A 108 16.14 20.66 -14.42
C ASP A 108 15.40 19.33 -14.69
N GLY A 109 14.28 19.09 -13.98
CA GLY A 109 13.44 17.92 -14.14
C GLY A 109 13.73 16.78 -13.18
N ASP A 110 14.76 16.89 -12.34
CA ASP A 110 15.03 15.93 -11.27
C ASP A 110 14.01 16.05 -10.13
N TYR A 111 13.89 15.01 -9.29
CA TYR A 111 13.00 15.06 -8.14
C TYR A 111 13.52 16.03 -7.09
N LYS A 112 12.61 16.86 -6.60
CA LYS A 112 12.89 17.69 -5.43
C LYS A 112 12.88 16.81 -4.18
N ARG A 113 14.05 16.75 -3.50
CA ARG A 113 14.24 15.94 -2.29
C ARG A 113 14.18 16.81 -1.05
N GLY A 114 13.39 16.39 -0.08
CA GLY A 114 13.38 16.99 1.26
C GLY A 114 14.31 16.23 2.20
N MET A 115 14.67 16.90 3.29
CA MET A 115 15.33 16.29 4.45
C MET A 115 14.41 16.43 5.65
N GLU A 116 14.18 15.34 6.35
CA GLU A 116 13.43 15.32 7.61
C GLU A 116 14.34 14.86 8.76
N GLY A 117 13.88 15.06 10.00
CA GLY A 117 14.63 14.64 11.18
C GLY A 117 14.94 13.14 11.18
N GLY A 118 16.14 12.77 11.59
CA GLY A 118 16.62 11.39 11.60
C GLY A 118 17.25 10.91 10.28
N HIS A 119 17.27 11.75 9.24
CA HIS A 119 17.95 11.43 7.98
C HIS A 119 19.28 12.16 7.85
N SER A 120 20.31 11.43 7.42
CA SER A 120 21.64 12.01 7.10
C SER A 120 21.70 12.65 5.72
N GLU A 121 20.79 12.24 4.80
CA GLU A 121 20.73 12.72 3.42
C GLU A 121 19.32 13.15 3.02
N SER A 122 19.23 13.99 1.98
CA SER A 122 17.96 14.44 1.40
C SER A 122 17.37 13.36 0.52
N ARG A 123 16.46 12.54 1.05
CA ARG A 123 15.87 11.40 0.34
C ARG A 123 14.34 11.37 0.34
N ILE A 124 13.70 12.45 0.80
CA ILE A 124 12.24 12.48 0.92
C ILE A 124 11.62 12.98 -0.39
N LEU A 125 10.95 12.11 -1.12
CA LEU A 125 10.10 12.49 -2.24
C LEU A 125 8.75 12.94 -1.73
N HIS A 126 8.28 14.08 -2.20
CA HIS A 126 7.00 14.66 -1.76
C HIS A 126 6.23 15.29 -2.93
N TYR A 127 4.93 15.44 -2.74
CA TYR A 127 4.07 16.24 -3.59
C TYR A 127 3.42 17.32 -2.73
N LYS A 128 4.00 18.53 -2.75
CA LYS A 128 3.61 19.63 -1.85
C LYS A 128 3.61 19.14 -0.38
N ASP A 129 2.49 19.35 0.33
CA ASP A 129 2.21 18.86 1.68
C ASP A 129 1.11 17.77 1.72
N VAL A 130 0.83 17.14 0.56
CA VAL A 130 -0.28 16.20 0.38
C VAL A 130 0.14 14.94 -0.37
N THR A 131 1.32 14.42 -0.07
CA THR A 131 1.93 13.28 -0.76
C THR A 131 1.01 12.04 -0.74
N GLY A 132 0.45 11.71 0.43
CA GLY A 132 -0.46 10.57 0.56
C GLY A 132 -1.72 10.72 -0.29
N LYS A 133 -2.30 11.92 -0.36
CA LYS A 133 -3.47 12.20 -1.22
C LYS A 133 -3.16 12.03 -2.70
N GLU A 134 -1.97 12.43 -3.15
CA GLU A 134 -1.55 12.24 -4.55
C GLU A 134 -1.34 10.76 -4.87
N MET A 135 -0.70 10.00 -3.98
CA MET A 135 -0.56 8.55 -4.15
C MET A 135 -1.91 7.84 -4.22
N GLU A 136 -2.80 8.15 -3.29
CA GLU A 136 -4.15 7.58 -3.25
C GLU A 136 -4.93 7.88 -4.54
N ARG A 137 -4.87 9.12 -5.02
CA ARG A 137 -5.47 9.51 -6.30
C ARG A 137 -4.95 8.66 -7.45
N ALA A 138 -3.62 8.53 -7.56
CA ALA A 138 -2.99 7.77 -8.64
C ALA A 138 -3.40 6.29 -8.62
N LEU A 139 -3.38 5.66 -7.46
CA LEU A 139 -3.77 4.27 -7.30
C LEU A 139 -5.24 4.03 -7.63
N ILE A 140 -6.16 4.89 -7.14
CA ILE A 140 -7.58 4.80 -7.47
C ILE A 140 -7.82 4.97 -8.97
N ASP A 141 -7.13 5.93 -9.61
CA ASP A 141 -7.24 6.15 -11.05
C ASP A 141 -6.69 4.97 -11.86
N ALA A 142 -5.61 4.33 -11.39
CA ALA A 142 -5.07 3.11 -12.00
C ALA A 142 -6.05 1.94 -11.87
N VAL A 143 -6.60 1.72 -10.68
CA VAL A 143 -7.61 0.66 -10.42
C VAL A 143 -8.85 0.83 -11.32
N LYS A 144 -9.35 2.07 -11.49
CA LYS A 144 -10.49 2.35 -12.36
C LYS A 144 -10.26 2.03 -13.84
N LYS A 145 -9.00 1.97 -14.28
CA LYS A 145 -8.64 1.60 -15.67
C LYS A 145 -8.60 0.09 -15.88
N GLN A 146 -8.48 -0.69 -14.82
CA GLN A 146 -8.43 -2.16 -14.88
C GLN A 146 -9.84 -2.74 -15.10
N LYS A 147 -9.96 -3.56 -16.14
CA LYS A 147 -11.27 -4.14 -16.53
C LYS A 147 -11.73 -5.27 -15.61
N ASN A 148 -10.79 -5.93 -14.95
CA ASN A 148 -11.03 -7.09 -14.09
C ASN A 148 -11.06 -6.71 -12.60
N ILE A 149 -11.00 -5.42 -12.26
CA ILE A 149 -11.20 -4.94 -10.87
C ILE A 149 -12.59 -4.33 -10.73
N GLU A 150 -13.35 -4.84 -9.78
CA GLU A 150 -14.61 -4.25 -9.31
C GLU A 150 -14.40 -3.58 -7.95
N PHE A 151 -15.07 -2.45 -7.71
CA PHE A 151 -14.93 -1.69 -6.48
C PHE A 151 -16.28 -1.51 -5.79
N ILE A 152 -16.38 -1.91 -4.51
CA ILE A 152 -17.57 -1.70 -3.67
C ILE A 152 -17.21 -0.82 -2.48
N GLN A 153 -17.89 0.33 -2.40
CA GLN A 153 -17.74 1.30 -1.32
C GLN A 153 -18.88 1.17 -0.31
N HIS A 154 -18.68 1.74 0.87
CA HIS A 154 -19.70 1.77 1.93
C HIS A 154 -20.17 0.36 2.32
N CYS A 155 -19.22 -0.57 2.40
CA CYS A 155 -19.48 -1.96 2.74
C CYS A 155 -18.54 -2.40 3.87
N PHE A 156 -19.10 -2.76 5.00
CA PHE A 156 -18.33 -3.19 6.16
C PHE A 156 -18.19 -4.72 6.16
N VAL A 157 -16.94 -5.20 6.15
CA VAL A 157 -16.66 -6.63 6.35
C VAL A 157 -16.73 -6.95 7.83
N VAL A 158 -17.68 -7.80 8.20
CA VAL A 158 -17.97 -8.15 9.60
C VAL A 158 -17.05 -9.27 10.06
N ASP A 159 -16.89 -10.31 9.22
CA ASP A 159 -16.12 -11.49 9.57
C ASP A 159 -15.62 -12.21 8.32
N ILE A 160 -14.52 -12.96 8.45
CA ILE A 160 -13.94 -13.81 7.40
C ILE A 160 -14.45 -15.23 7.61
N ILE A 161 -15.07 -15.81 6.59
CA ILE A 161 -15.62 -17.17 6.64
C ILE A 161 -14.49 -18.18 6.39
N THR A 162 -14.17 -18.95 7.42
CA THR A 162 -13.23 -20.08 7.33
C THR A 162 -13.88 -21.35 7.86
N GLN A 163 -13.12 -22.45 7.99
CA GLN A 163 -13.61 -23.71 8.51
C GLN A 163 -14.26 -23.61 9.90
N HIS A 164 -13.95 -22.59 10.70
CA HIS A 164 -14.57 -22.42 12.03
C HIS A 164 -16.09 -22.22 11.92
N HIS A 165 -16.58 -21.59 10.86
CA HIS A 165 -18.01 -21.46 10.58
C HIS A 165 -18.71 -22.79 10.25
N LEU A 166 -17.91 -23.81 9.90
CA LEU A 166 -18.39 -25.16 9.68
C LEU A 166 -18.33 -26.04 10.94
N GLY A 167 -17.96 -25.44 12.09
CA GLY A 167 -17.82 -26.13 13.37
C GLY A 167 -16.46 -26.74 13.67
N TYR A 168 -15.45 -26.47 12.82
CA TYR A 168 -14.08 -26.91 13.08
C TYR A 168 -13.36 -25.96 14.03
N LEU A 169 -12.53 -26.51 14.91
CA LEU A 169 -11.68 -25.70 15.78
C LEU A 169 -10.48 -25.16 14.98
N VAL A 170 -10.45 -23.84 14.78
CA VAL A 170 -9.36 -23.16 14.07
C VAL A 170 -8.57 -22.33 15.07
N ASN A 171 -7.24 -22.51 15.10
CA ASN A 171 -6.30 -21.78 15.95
C ASN A 171 -4.99 -21.50 15.19
N LYS A 172 -4.02 -20.84 15.86
CA LYS A 172 -2.74 -20.47 15.25
C LYS A 172 -1.92 -21.64 14.69
N SER A 173 -2.18 -22.87 15.17
CA SER A 173 -1.48 -24.10 14.76
C SER A 173 -2.27 -24.90 13.73
N THR A 174 -3.46 -24.46 13.35
CA THR A 174 -4.28 -25.17 12.37
C THR A 174 -3.63 -25.02 10.99
N PRO A 175 -3.18 -26.14 10.37
CA PRO A 175 -2.67 -26.11 9.02
C PRO A 175 -3.81 -25.86 8.03
N ASP A 176 -3.47 -25.35 6.85
CA ASP A 176 -4.36 -25.28 5.68
C ASP A 176 -5.70 -24.59 5.97
N VAL A 177 -5.64 -23.42 6.63
CA VAL A 177 -6.83 -22.59 6.84
C VAL A 177 -7.26 -21.98 5.51
N GLU A 178 -8.48 -22.32 5.10
CA GLU A 178 -9.09 -21.83 3.86
C GLU A 178 -10.03 -20.66 4.13
N CYS A 179 -10.03 -19.67 3.25
CA CYS A 179 -10.97 -18.55 3.24
C CYS A 179 -12.07 -18.82 2.21
N PHE A 180 -13.30 -18.99 2.66
CA PHE A 180 -14.46 -19.23 1.79
C PHE A 180 -15.17 -17.93 1.40
N GLY A 181 -14.86 -16.82 2.04
CA GLY A 181 -15.49 -15.53 1.80
C GLY A 181 -15.59 -14.66 3.04
N VAL A 182 -16.51 -13.70 3.02
CA VAL A 182 -16.72 -12.77 4.12
C VAL A 182 -18.21 -12.52 4.35
N TYR A 183 -18.57 -12.21 5.58
CA TYR A 183 -19.87 -11.63 5.92
C TYR A 183 -19.79 -10.11 5.77
N LEU A 184 -20.81 -9.54 5.13
CA LEU A 184 -20.92 -8.12 4.85
C LEU A 184 -22.10 -7.48 5.56
N SER A 185 -21.90 -6.25 6.04
CA SER A 185 -22.98 -5.34 6.41
C SER A 185 -23.03 -4.19 5.43
N LEU A 186 -24.21 -3.94 4.86
CA LEU A 186 -24.53 -2.77 4.04
C LEU A 186 -25.21 -1.67 4.86
N ILE A 187 -25.35 -1.88 6.15
CA ILE A 187 -25.95 -0.89 7.04
C ILE A 187 -24.85 0.10 7.44
N HIS A 188 -25.04 1.34 7.04
CA HIS A 188 -24.23 2.44 7.55
C HIS A 188 -24.56 2.67 9.01
N ILE A 189 -23.58 2.47 9.87
CA ILE A 189 -23.67 2.82 11.27
C ILE A 189 -23.24 4.27 11.41
#